data_0cc4ff760eea1800dedf1dd5ba0c96a3
#
_entry.id   0cc4ff760eea1800dedf1dd5ba0c96a3
#
_cell.length_a   1.000
_cell.length_b   1.000
_cell.length_c   1.000
_cell.angle_alpha   90.00
_cell.angle_beta   90.00
_cell.angle_gamma   90.00
#
_symmetry.space_group_name_H-M   'P 1'
#
loop_
_entity.id
_entity.type
_entity.pdbx_description
1 polymer ?
#
loop_
_entity_poly.entity_id
_entity_poly.type
_entity_poly.pdbx_seq_one_letter_code
_entity_poly.pdbx_strand_id
1 'polypeptide(L)'
;MNIVSDRILNMTESATLAMAAKAREYKAKGINVISLSLGEPDFKTPQHICDGAKKAIDEGKYFAYPPVNGYQDLREAISAKFKRENGLDYSADQIVVSNGAKQSIANIFQAILNDGDEVVVFSPFWVSYTALIELAGGVPVIVNGGIENDFKVTAEQFEAAITPKTKAMIFSSPCNPTGSVFTMEELEPIAQVVLKHDNMIVVSDEIYEHINYTGAHMSIGAFPGMLERTVTVNGMAKGFAMTGWRVGYIGAPLWLAKACNKIQGQFTSANCSIAQRATLTALTSDLGPTKEMAKEYLRRRDLVKVLLDEIPGFKTNMPQGAFYFFPDVSAYFGKSDGTTTINDADELALYILENAQVSVVTGGAFGAPNCIRLSYAASEEDLRNAISQMKVALAKLK
;
A
#
# COMPACT_ATOMS: atom_id res chain seq x y z
N MET A 1 13.50 -14.21 32.32
CA MET A 1 12.31 -14.94 31.82
C MET A 1 11.69 -14.06 30.73
N ASN A 2 11.64 -14.53 29.48
CA ASN A 2 10.99 -13.78 28.39
C ASN A 2 9.52 -14.21 28.35
N ILE A 3 8.60 -13.28 28.63
CA ILE A 3 7.16 -13.52 28.66
C ILE A 3 6.44 -13.06 27.37
N VAL A 4 7.24 -12.54 26.42
CA VAL A 4 6.73 -12.17 25.09
C VAL A 4 6.54 -13.43 24.26
N SER A 5 5.45 -13.54 23.51
CA SER A 5 5.19 -14.71 22.67
C SER A 5 6.24 -14.83 21.53
N ASP A 6 6.56 -16.07 21.15
CA ASP A 6 7.50 -16.34 20.06
C ASP A 6 7.11 -15.65 18.75
N ARG A 7 5.80 -15.54 18.50
CA ARG A 7 5.23 -14.83 17.35
C ARG A 7 5.71 -13.37 17.28
N ILE A 8 5.74 -12.69 18.43
CA ILE A 8 6.19 -11.27 18.49
C ILE A 8 7.72 -11.18 18.49
N LEU A 9 8.41 -12.13 19.11
CA LEU A 9 9.90 -12.16 19.09
C LEU A 9 10.47 -12.35 17.70
N ASN A 10 9.78 -13.10 16.85
CA ASN A 10 10.20 -13.38 15.48
C ASN A 10 9.74 -12.31 14.47
N MET A 11 8.90 -11.35 14.91
CA MET A 11 8.38 -10.29 14.02
C MET A 11 9.42 -9.19 13.82
N THR A 12 9.68 -8.83 12.57
CA THR A 12 10.50 -7.68 12.21
C THR A 12 9.73 -6.38 12.35
N GLU A 13 10.39 -5.33 12.86
CA GLU A 13 9.80 -3.98 12.86
C GLU A 13 9.65 -3.42 11.43
N SER A 14 8.65 -2.56 11.25
CA SER A 14 8.43 -1.91 9.95
C SER A 14 9.61 -0.99 9.58
N ALA A 15 10.35 -1.32 8.52
CA ALA A 15 11.48 -0.52 8.03
C ALA A 15 11.08 0.93 7.70
N THR A 16 9.86 1.15 7.21
CA THR A 16 9.33 2.50 6.96
C THR A 16 9.21 3.31 8.25
N LEU A 17 8.72 2.70 9.34
CA LEU A 17 8.60 3.37 10.65
C LEU A 17 9.96 3.58 11.30
N ALA A 18 10.88 2.63 11.19
CA ALA A 18 12.23 2.73 11.70
C ALA A 18 13.00 3.88 11.02
N MET A 19 12.93 4.00 9.69
CA MET A 19 13.56 5.10 8.97
C MET A 19 12.94 6.45 9.31
N ALA A 20 11.61 6.52 9.45
CA ALA A 20 10.93 7.74 9.87
C ALA A 20 11.30 8.16 11.31
N ALA A 21 11.51 7.19 12.22
CA ALA A 21 12.00 7.47 13.58
C ALA A 21 13.41 8.04 13.53
N LYS A 22 14.30 7.45 12.72
CA LYS A 22 15.68 7.92 12.54
C LYS A 22 15.73 9.34 11.97
N ALA A 23 14.90 9.65 10.96
CA ALA A 23 14.79 11.01 10.43
C ALA A 23 14.31 12.02 11.50
N ARG A 24 13.38 11.63 12.39
CA ARG A 24 12.96 12.48 13.52
C ARG A 24 14.08 12.73 14.53
N GLU A 25 14.90 11.71 14.82
CA GLU A 25 16.08 11.87 15.70
C GLU A 25 17.08 12.90 15.14
N TYR A 26 17.35 12.85 13.83
CA TYR A 26 18.21 13.83 13.17
C TYR A 26 17.63 15.24 13.25
N LYS A 27 16.33 15.39 13.01
CA LYS A 27 15.64 16.68 13.19
C LYS A 27 15.74 17.21 14.62
N ALA A 28 15.60 16.33 15.62
CA ALA A 28 15.74 16.72 17.03
C ALA A 28 17.17 17.20 17.38
N LYS A 29 18.18 16.75 16.63
CA LYS A 29 19.58 17.21 16.71
C LYS A 29 19.85 18.49 15.91
N GLY A 30 18.82 19.11 15.32
CA GLY A 30 18.95 20.33 14.51
C GLY A 30 19.36 20.11 13.06
N ILE A 31 19.43 18.84 12.60
CA ILE A 31 19.76 18.50 11.22
C ILE A 31 18.48 18.51 10.38
N ASN A 32 18.44 19.33 9.34
CA ASN A 32 17.29 19.38 8.43
C ASN A 32 17.30 18.18 7.48
N VAL A 33 16.45 17.18 7.75
CA VAL A 33 16.30 15.99 6.91
C VAL A 33 15.06 16.14 6.04
N ILE A 34 15.23 16.00 4.72
CA ILE A 34 14.12 15.89 3.76
C ILE A 34 13.61 14.45 3.77
N SER A 35 12.33 14.27 4.12
CA SER A 35 11.76 12.93 4.27
C SER A 35 11.06 12.47 2.98
N LEU A 36 11.67 11.53 2.28
CA LEU A 36 11.06 10.79 1.16
C LEU A 36 10.70 9.35 1.56
N SER A 37 10.70 9.03 2.86
CA SER A 37 10.42 7.67 3.37
C SER A 37 8.95 7.43 3.68
N LEU A 38 8.14 8.49 3.90
CA LEU A 38 6.75 8.35 4.29
C LEU A 38 5.84 8.03 3.10
N GLY A 39 4.87 7.16 3.33
CA GLY A 39 3.85 6.80 2.36
C GLY A 39 2.54 7.54 2.63
N GLU A 40 2.57 8.86 2.78
CA GLU A 40 1.42 9.70 3.08
C GLU A 40 1.27 10.82 2.05
N PRO A 41 0.02 11.13 1.59
CA PRO A 41 -0.24 12.34 0.83
C PRO A 41 0.23 13.58 1.60
N ASP A 42 0.87 14.52 0.92
CA ASP A 42 1.25 15.83 1.46
C ASP A 42 0.12 16.87 1.35
N PHE A 43 -0.98 16.49 0.73
CA PHE A 43 -2.20 17.29 0.66
C PHE A 43 -3.03 17.20 1.93
N LYS A 44 -3.81 18.22 2.19
CA LYS A 44 -4.85 18.19 3.23
C LYS A 44 -6.09 17.46 2.72
N THR A 45 -6.81 16.80 3.63
CA THR A 45 -8.15 16.28 3.33
C THR A 45 -9.02 17.38 2.72
N PRO A 46 -9.72 17.15 1.60
CA PRO A 46 -10.59 18.14 0.97
C PRO A 46 -11.61 18.72 1.94
N GLN A 47 -11.84 20.05 1.85
CA GLN A 47 -12.60 20.80 2.85
C GLN A 47 -14.04 20.28 3.04
N HIS A 48 -14.72 19.91 1.94
CA HIS A 48 -16.10 19.39 2.00
C HIS A 48 -16.20 18.09 2.83
N ILE A 49 -15.15 17.25 2.83
CA ILE A 49 -15.07 16.04 3.65
C ILE A 49 -14.92 16.41 5.14
N CYS A 50 -14.07 17.39 5.44
CA CYS A 50 -13.92 17.93 6.79
C CYS A 50 -15.23 18.54 7.31
N ASP A 51 -15.97 19.22 6.45
CA ASP A 51 -17.26 19.83 6.79
C ASP A 51 -18.33 18.76 7.03
N GLY A 52 -18.29 17.63 6.32
CA GLY A 52 -19.10 16.45 6.61
C GLY A 52 -18.89 15.89 8.01
N ALA A 53 -17.63 15.83 8.47
CA ALA A 53 -17.31 15.43 9.83
C ALA A 53 -17.82 16.43 10.88
N LYS A 54 -17.61 17.74 10.66
CA LYS A 54 -18.11 18.79 11.56
C LYS A 54 -19.63 18.72 11.70
N LYS A 55 -20.33 18.59 10.57
CA LYS A 55 -21.78 18.42 10.53
C LYS A 55 -22.23 17.22 11.37
N ALA A 56 -21.54 16.09 11.27
CA ALA A 56 -21.85 14.90 12.06
C ALA A 56 -21.68 15.13 13.57
N ILE A 57 -20.68 15.91 13.97
CA ILE A 57 -20.45 16.31 15.37
C ILE A 57 -21.58 17.23 15.82
N ASP A 58 -21.94 18.27 15.05
CA ASP A 58 -22.95 19.25 15.38
C ASP A 58 -24.35 18.63 15.49
N GLU A 59 -24.63 17.61 14.68
CA GLU A 59 -25.90 16.86 14.74
C GLU A 59 -26.08 16.05 16.04
N GLY A 60 -24.99 15.69 16.71
CA GLY A 60 -25.02 14.94 17.99
C GLY A 60 -25.57 13.52 17.90
N LYS A 61 -25.75 12.96 16.70
CA LYS A 61 -26.37 11.65 16.49
C LYS A 61 -25.40 10.47 16.48
N TYR A 62 -24.10 10.73 16.32
CA TYR A 62 -23.07 9.73 16.02
C TYR A 62 -22.08 9.51 17.15
N PHE A 63 -22.51 9.65 18.41
CA PHE A 63 -21.65 9.50 19.59
C PHE A 63 -21.71 8.10 20.22
N ALA A 64 -22.72 7.30 19.86
CA ALA A 64 -22.82 5.92 20.28
C ALA A 64 -22.04 4.98 19.34
N TYR A 65 -21.81 3.74 19.80
CA TYR A 65 -21.19 2.71 18.97
C TYR A 65 -21.97 2.47 17.68
N PRO A 66 -21.35 2.56 16.52
CA PRO A 66 -21.98 2.18 15.26
C PRO A 66 -21.99 0.64 15.08
N PRO A 67 -22.71 0.11 14.09
CA PRO A 67 -22.59 -1.30 13.69
C PRO A 67 -21.16 -1.68 13.36
N VAL A 68 -20.74 -2.89 13.76
CA VAL A 68 -19.34 -3.35 13.60
C VAL A 68 -18.82 -3.23 12.16
N ASN A 69 -19.65 -3.59 11.18
CA ASN A 69 -19.33 -3.49 9.76
C ASN A 69 -19.56 -2.11 9.13
N GLY A 70 -19.91 -1.11 9.93
CA GLY A 70 -20.20 0.26 9.49
C GLY A 70 -21.69 0.55 9.29
N TYR A 71 -22.04 1.84 9.23
CA TYR A 71 -23.42 2.29 9.00
C TYR A 71 -23.95 1.78 7.65
N GLN A 72 -25.25 1.51 7.59
CA GLN A 72 -25.90 0.95 6.41
C GLN A 72 -25.75 1.85 5.18
N ASP A 73 -26.04 3.14 5.33
CA ASP A 73 -25.93 4.13 4.25
C ASP A 73 -24.50 4.29 3.73
N LEU A 74 -23.48 4.15 4.59
CA LEU A 74 -22.08 4.13 4.16
C LEU A 74 -21.76 2.86 3.36
N ARG A 75 -22.21 1.69 3.81
CA ARG A 75 -22.01 0.43 3.09
C ARG A 75 -22.69 0.43 1.72
N GLU A 76 -23.89 1.03 1.64
CA GLU A 76 -24.59 1.26 0.36
C GLU A 76 -23.82 2.20 -0.56
N ALA A 77 -23.24 3.28 -0.03
CA ALA A 77 -22.41 4.20 -0.81
C ALA A 77 -21.11 3.53 -1.30
N ILE A 78 -20.49 2.68 -0.50
CA ILE A 78 -19.29 1.90 -0.90
C ILE A 78 -19.68 0.87 -1.98
N SER A 79 -20.79 0.17 -1.82
CA SER A 79 -21.32 -0.76 -2.84
C SER A 79 -21.55 -0.04 -4.17
N ALA A 80 -22.21 1.11 -4.15
CA ALA A 80 -22.44 1.95 -5.33
C ALA A 80 -21.13 2.43 -5.97
N LYS A 81 -20.12 2.78 -5.15
CA LYS A 81 -18.77 3.15 -5.61
C LYS A 81 -18.09 1.98 -6.32
N PHE A 82 -18.08 0.79 -5.73
CA PHE A 82 -17.48 -0.39 -6.34
C PHE A 82 -18.12 -0.74 -7.70
N LYS A 83 -19.44 -0.62 -7.78
CA LYS A 83 -20.16 -0.83 -9.04
C LYS A 83 -19.79 0.20 -10.10
N ARG A 84 -19.76 1.47 -9.72
CA ARG A 84 -19.52 2.61 -10.63
C ARG A 84 -18.08 2.69 -11.12
N GLU A 85 -17.10 2.44 -10.22
CA GLU A 85 -15.68 2.74 -10.47
C GLU A 85 -14.85 1.48 -10.77
N ASN A 86 -15.25 0.33 -10.22
CA ASN A 86 -14.48 -0.92 -10.34
C ASN A 86 -15.22 -2.01 -11.14
N GLY A 87 -16.50 -1.81 -11.48
CA GLY A 87 -17.31 -2.84 -12.14
C GLY A 87 -17.67 -4.03 -11.23
N LEU A 88 -17.58 -3.86 -9.90
CA LEU A 88 -17.81 -4.91 -8.90
C LEU A 88 -19.20 -4.76 -8.27
N ASP A 89 -20.04 -5.77 -8.41
CA ASP A 89 -21.44 -5.73 -7.94
C ASP A 89 -21.59 -6.36 -6.54
N TYR A 90 -20.88 -5.81 -5.56
CA TYR A 90 -21.05 -6.18 -4.15
C TYR A 90 -22.32 -5.56 -3.57
N SER A 91 -23.12 -6.32 -2.83
CA SER A 91 -24.21 -5.80 -2.01
C SER A 91 -23.67 -5.11 -0.74
N ALA A 92 -24.48 -4.27 -0.09
CA ALA A 92 -24.09 -3.62 1.18
C ALA A 92 -23.72 -4.63 2.28
N ASP A 93 -24.26 -5.84 2.27
CA ASP A 93 -23.94 -6.89 3.24
C ASP A 93 -22.58 -7.56 2.98
N GLN A 94 -22.03 -7.36 1.81
CA GLN A 94 -20.70 -7.81 1.41
C GLN A 94 -19.62 -6.76 1.73
N ILE A 95 -19.99 -5.61 2.34
CA ILE A 95 -19.07 -4.52 2.70
C ILE A 95 -18.78 -4.56 4.19
N VAL A 96 -17.49 -4.41 4.54
CA VAL A 96 -17.04 -4.22 5.94
C VAL A 96 -16.11 -3.02 6.00
N VAL A 97 -16.47 -2.04 6.83
CA VAL A 97 -15.66 -0.82 7.09
C VAL A 97 -14.76 -1.05 8.30
N SER A 98 -13.48 -0.79 8.17
CA SER A 98 -12.44 -1.09 9.17
C SER A 98 -11.57 0.14 9.49
N ASN A 99 -10.71 0.06 10.54
CA ASN A 99 -9.77 1.11 10.92
C ASN A 99 -8.56 1.20 9.96
N GLY A 100 -8.84 1.54 8.70
CA GLY A 100 -7.90 1.56 7.59
C GLY A 100 -7.74 0.20 6.91
N ALA A 101 -7.27 0.20 5.66
CA ALA A 101 -7.05 -0.99 4.84
C ALA A 101 -6.16 -2.05 5.53
N LYS A 102 -5.19 -1.61 6.37
CA LYS A 102 -4.35 -2.53 7.16
C LYS A 102 -5.18 -3.44 8.05
N GLN A 103 -6.18 -2.91 8.77
CA GLN A 103 -7.06 -3.75 9.58
C GLN A 103 -7.92 -4.66 8.70
N SER A 104 -8.40 -4.17 7.56
CA SER A 104 -9.15 -4.99 6.62
C SER A 104 -8.34 -6.23 6.20
N ILE A 105 -7.08 -6.06 5.80
CA ILE A 105 -6.18 -7.16 5.41
C ILE A 105 -5.90 -8.10 6.60
N ALA A 106 -5.66 -7.56 7.78
CA ALA A 106 -5.49 -8.37 9.00
C ALA A 106 -6.72 -9.23 9.28
N ASN A 107 -7.92 -8.66 9.19
CA ASN A 107 -9.18 -9.39 9.38
C ASN A 107 -9.35 -10.51 8.34
N ILE A 108 -8.98 -10.26 7.07
CA ILE A 108 -9.06 -11.27 6.00
C ILE A 108 -8.18 -12.48 6.35
N PHE A 109 -6.89 -12.26 6.63
CA PHE A 109 -5.98 -13.35 6.93
C PHE A 109 -6.36 -14.11 8.20
N GLN A 110 -6.76 -13.40 9.27
CA GLN A 110 -7.29 -14.04 10.49
C GLN A 110 -8.57 -14.86 10.22
N ALA A 111 -9.36 -14.53 9.22
CA ALA A 111 -10.59 -15.22 8.89
C ALA A 111 -10.39 -16.48 8.04
N ILE A 112 -9.31 -16.56 7.22
CA ILE A 112 -9.13 -17.63 6.24
C ILE A 112 -7.95 -18.55 6.49
N LEU A 113 -6.94 -18.15 7.29
CA LEU A 113 -5.71 -18.91 7.48
C LEU A 113 -5.76 -19.75 8.76
N ASN A 114 -5.32 -21.00 8.65
CA ASN A 114 -4.88 -21.83 9.76
C ASN A 114 -3.34 -21.86 9.79
N ASP A 115 -2.77 -22.40 10.86
CA ASP A 115 -1.32 -22.55 11.00
C ASP A 115 -0.74 -23.38 9.84
N GLY A 116 0.19 -22.80 9.12
CA GLY A 116 0.88 -23.43 7.99
C GLY A 116 0.18 -23.31 6.63
N ASP A 117 -1.01 -22.67 6.55
CA ASP A 117 -1.61 -22.30 5.25
C ASP A 117 -0.73 -21.27 4.53
N GLU A 118 -0.57 -21.40 3.23
CA GLU A 118 0.29 -20.55 2.41
C GLU A 118 -0.47 -19.43 1.73
N VAL A 119 0.18 -18.25 1.67
CA VAL A 119 -0.30 -17.10 0.90
C VAL A 119 0.78 -16.67 -0.07
N VAL A 120 0.48 -16.72 -1.37
CA VAL A 120 1.38 -16.20 -2.40
C VAL A 120 1.35 -14.67 -2.37
N VAL A 121 2.54 -14.07 -2.24
CA VAL A 121 2.73 -12.61 -2.17
C VAL A 121 3.53 -12.16 -3.39
N PHE A 122 2.95 -11.33 -4.23
CA PHE A 122 3.66 -10.75 -5.37
C PHE A 122 4.62 -9.67 -4.89
N SER A 123 5.90 -9.87 -5.14
CA SER A 123 6.99 -8.98 -4.74
C SER A 123 7.49 -8.18 -5.95
N PRO A 124 7.81 -6.88 -5.75
CA PRO A 124 7.82 -6.10 -4.50
C PRO A 124 6.41 -5.83 -3.95
N PHE A 125 6.28 -5.85 -2.61
CA PHE A 125 5.00 -5.76 -1.92
C PHE A 125 5.03 -4.73 -0.77
N TRP A 126 3.85 -4.32 -0.28
CA TRP A 126 3.79 -3.48 0.90
C TRP A 126 4.25 -4.25 2.15
N VAL A 127 5.22 -3.67 2.87
CA VAL A 127 5.96 -4.28 4.00
C VAL A 127 5.11 -4.99 5.07
N SER A 128 3.81 -4.68 5.17
CA SER A 128 2.97 -5.29 6.19
C SER A 128 2.31 -6.60 5.77
N TYR A 129 2.35 -6.99 4.49
CA TYR A 129 1.65 -8.21 4.05
C TYR A 129 2.20 -9.46 4.73
N THR A 130 3.51 -9.66 4.70
CA THR A 130 4.15 -10.83 5.30
C THR A 130 3.89 -10.91 6.81
N ALA A 131 4.06 -9.80 7.52
CA ALA A 131 3.80 -9.73 8.96
C ALA A 131 2.33 -10.05 9.31
N LEU A 132 1.36 -9.59 8.51
CA LEU A 132 -0.06 -9.88 8.74
C LEU A 132 -0.41 -11.35 8.45
N ILE A 133 0.24 -11.97 7.46
CA ILE A 133 0.10 -13.40 7.15
C ILE A 133 0.66 -14.23 8.32
N GLU A 134 1.88 -13.92 8.76
CA GLU A 134 2.55 -14.61 9.88
C GLU A 134 1.79 -14.45 11.20
N LEU A 135 1.24 -13.27 11.48
CA LEU A 135 0.39 -13.03 12.65
C LEU A 135 -0.89 -13.88 12.64
N ALA A 136 -1.37 -14.23 11.46
CA ALA A 136 -2.54 -15.11 11.29
C ALA A 136 -2.17 -16.61 11.28
N GLY A 137 -0.88 -16.96 11.49
CA GLY A 137 -0.40 -18.36 11.45
C GLY A 137 -0.05 -18.87 10.06
N GLY A 138 -0.21 -18.04 9.03
CA GLY A 138 0.10 -18.38 7.64
C GLY A 138 1.59 -18.26 7.29
N VAL A 139 1.95 -18.80 6.14
CA VAL A 139 3.30 -18.78 5.57
C VAL A 139 3.30 -17.96 4.29
N PRO A 140 4.04 -16.83 4.22
CA PRO A 140 4.15 -16.07 2.98
C PRO A 140 5.05 -16.79 1.97
N VAL A 141 4.55 -17.01 0.75
CA VAL A 141 5.30 -17.55 -0.39
C VAL A 141 5.58 -16.40 -1.36
N ILE A 142 6.83 -15.94 -1.39
CA ILE A 142 7.20 -14.75 -2.15
C ILE A 142 7.49 -15.11 -3.61
N VAL A 143 6.82 -14.44 -4.55
CA VAL A 143 7.09 -14.54 -6.00
C VAL A 143 7.58 -13.20 -6.50
N ASN A 144 8.80 -13.17 -7.06
CA ASN A 144 9.45 -11.91 -7.43
C ASN A 144 9.13 -11.51 -8.88
N GLY A 145 8.62 -10.29 -9.07
CA GLY A 145 8.61 -9.59 -10.34
C GLY A 145 9.90 -8.78 -10.50
N GLY A 146 10.60 -8.95 -11.64
CA GLY A 146 11.80 -8.18 -11.94
C GLY A 146 11.50 -6.79 -12.50
N ILE A 147 12.48 -5.88 -12.37
CA ILE A 147 12.36 -4.53 -12.94
C ILE A 147 12.18 -4.55 -14.46
N GLU A 148 12.68 -5.59 -15.13
CA GLU A 148 12.55 -5.82 -16.56
C GLU A 148 11.09 -6.03 -17.00
N ASN A 149 10.24 -6.52 -16.09
CA ASN A 149 8.82 -6.68 -16.28
C ASN A 149 8.01 -5.68 -15.43
N ASP A 150 8.53 -4.47 -15.25
CA ASP A 150 7.90 -3.42 -14.43
C ASP A 150 7.54 -3.93 -13.02
N PHE A 151 8.37 -4.81 -12.46
CA PHE A 151 8.14 -5.46 -11.16
C PHE A 151 6.84 -6.28 -11.06
N LYS A 152 6.26 -6.72 -12.17
CA LYS A 152 5.04 -7.51 -12.19
C LYS A 152 5.35 -8.99 -12.27
N VAL A 153 4.59 -9.77 -11.51
CA VAL A 153 4.64 -11.24 -11.53
C VAL A 153 3.76 -11.75 -12.67
N THR A 154 4.27 -12.69 -13.47
CA THR A 154 3.49 -13.31 -14.55
C THR A 154 2.60 -14.45 -14.03
N ALA A 155 1.61 -14.85 -14.82
CA ALA A 155 0.73 -15.98 -14.49
C ALA A 155 1.50 -17.29 -14.33
N GLU A 156 2.53 -17.52 -15.15
CA GLU A 156 3.38 -18.71 -15.07
C GLU A 156 4.19 -18.75 -13.78
N GLN A 157 4.76 -17.61 -13.37
CA GLN A 157 5.48 -17.47 -12.10
C GLN A 157 4.55 -17.72 -10.92
N PHE A 158 3.32 -17.19 -11.00
CA PHE A 158 2.30 -17.39 -9.98
C PHE A 158 1.88 -18.86 -9.90
N GLU A 159 1.53 -19.49 -11.03
CA GLU A 159 1.09 -20.88 -11.08
C GLU A 159 2.16 -21.84 -10.53
N ALA A 160 3.43 -21.57 -10.83
CA ALA A 160 4.56 -22.37 -10.33
C ALA A 160 4.77 -22.31 -8.81
N ALA A 161 4.25 -21.26 -8.16
CA ALA A 161 4.37 -21.08 -6.70
C ALA A 161 3.21 -21.72 -5.91
N ILE A 162 2.17 -22.21 -6.58
CA ILE A 162 0.98 -22.77 -5.94
C ILE A 162 1.27 -24.18 -5.44
N THR A 163 0.91 -24.45 -4.19
CA THR A 163 0.98 -25.79 -3.57
C THR A 163 -0.40 -26.19 -3.04
N PRO A 164 -0.59 -27.45 -2.60
CA PRO A 164 -1.83 -27.86 -1.94
C PRO A 164 -2.16 -27.09 -0.65
N LYS A 165 -1.20 -26.34 -0.08
CA LYS A 165 -1.39 -25.49 1.11
C LYS A 165 -1.77 -24.05 0.77
N THR A 166 -1.70 -23.67 -0.49
CA THR A 166 -1.99 -22.30 -0.91
C THR A 166 -3.48 -21.98 -0.74
N LYS A 167 -3.79 -21.01 0.11
CA LYS A 167 -5.15 -20.55 0.43
C LYS A 167 -5.51 -19.25 -0.25
N ALA A 168 -4.51 -18.39 -0.43
CA ALA A 168 -4.73 -17.07 -1.00
C ALA A 168 -3.52 -16.56 -1.78
N MET A 169 -3.74 -15.53 -2.56
CA MET A 169 -2.71 -14.65 -3.06
C MET A 169 -3.02 -13.21 -2.65
N ILE A 170 -2.00 -12.37 -2.53
CA ILE A 170 -2.14 -10.93 -2.32
C ILE A 170 -1.21 -10.15 -3.25
N PHE A 171 -1.74 -9.08 -3.82
CA PHE A 171 -1.01 -8.08 -4.59
C PHE A 171 -1.65 -6.70 -4.44
N SER A 172 -0.95 -5.65 -4.87
CA SER A 172 -1.53 -4.30 -4.97
C SER A 172 -1.38 -3.72 -6.37
N SER A 173 -2.42 -3.05 -6.84
CA SER A 173 -2.43 -2.31 -8.11
C SER A 173 -3.31 -1.06 -7.97
N PRO A 174 -2.74 0.13 -8.12
CA PRO A 174 -1.32 0.50 -8.22
C PRO A 174 -0.48 0.05 -7.02
N CYS A 175 0.78 -0.32 -7.27
CA CYS A 175 1.63 -0.96 -6.27
C CYS A 175 2.40 0.03 -5.40
N ASN A 176 2.47 -0.23 -4.11
CA ASN A 176 3.49 0.27 -3.21
C ASN A 176 4.48 -0.89 -2.94
N PRO A 177 5.75 -0.83 -3.38
CA PRO A 177 6.56 0.39 -3.56
C PRO A 177 6.79 0.87 -5.01
N THR A 178 6.41 0.11 -6.04
CA THR A 178 6.93 0.26 -7.41
C THR A 178 6.19 1.29 -8.26
N GLY A 179 4.96 1.64 -7.89
CA GLY A 179 4.06 2.42 -8.72
C GLY A 179 3.54 1.69 -9.97
N SER A 180 3.85 0.41 -10.11
CA SER A 180 3.39 -0.42 -11.23
C SER A 180 1.88 -0.62 -11.17
N VAL A 181 1.26 -0.70 -12.33
CA VAL A 181 -0.19 -0.92 -12.49
C VAL A 181 -0.38 -2.11 -13.41
N PHE A 182 -1.14 -3.10 -12.96
CA PHE A 182 -1.53 -4.22 -13.82
C PHE A 182 -2.58 -3.79 -14.84
N THR A 183 -2.38 -4.19 -16.10
CA THR A 183 -3.38 -4.03 -17.17
C THR A 183 -4.39 -5.20 -17.14
N MET A 184 -5.46 -5.08 -17.94
CA MET A 184 -6.45 -6.15 -18.10
C MET A 184 -5.77 -7.41 -18.68
N GLU A 185 -4.92 -7.23 -19.68
CA GLU A 185 -4.23 -8.33 -20.38
C GLU A 185 -3.25 -9.07 -19.45
N GLU A 186 -2.70 -8.39 -18.43
CA GLU A 186 -1.82 -8.98 -17.43
C GLU A 186 -2.61 -9.67 -16.30
N LEU A 187 -3.77 -9.11 -15.91
CA LEU A 187 -4.62 -9.69 -14.87
C LEU A 187 -5.42 -10.90 -15.33
N GLU A 188 -5.84 -10.95 -16.60
CA GLU A 188 -6.68 -12.05 -17.11
C GLU A 188 -6.01 -13.42 -16.97
N PRO A 189 -4.74 -13.63 -17.39
CA PRO A 189 -4.06 -14.92 -17.18
C PRO A 189 -3.93 -15.29 -15.69
N ILE A 190 -3.70 -14.31 -14.81
CA ILE A 190 -3.65 -14.53 -13.36
C ILE A 190 -5.02 -14.99 -12.84
N ALA A 191 -6.11 -14.34 -13.29
CA ALA A 191 -7.47 -14.75 -12.94
C ALA A 191 -7.77 -16.19 -13.40
N GLN A 192 -7.32 -16.57 -14.61
CA GLN A 192 -7.48 -17.94 -15.10
C GLN A 192 -6.73 -18.97 -14.26
N VAL A 193 -5.55 -18.64 -13.73
CA VAL A 193 -4.84 -19.51 -12.78
C VAL A 193 -5.66 -19.66 -11.49
N VAL A 194 -6.16 -18.57 -10.91
CA VAL A 194 -7.00 -18.65 -9.69
C VAL A 194 -8.22 -19.54 -9.89
N LEU A 195 -8.89 -19.44 -11.04
CA LEU A 195 -10.10 -20.21 -11.34
C LEU A 195 -9.87 -21.73 -11.47
N LYS A 196 -8.62 -22.18 -11.68
CA LYS A 196 -8.27 -23.60 -11.63
C LYS A 196 -8.22 -24.18 -10.21
N HIS A 197 -8.21 -23.33 -9.18
CA HIS A 197 -8.04 -23.72 -7.77
C HIS A 197 -9.27 -23.34 -6.93
N ASP A 198 -10.12 -24.33 -6.61
CA ASP A 198 -11.43 -24.11 -5.99
C ASP A 198 -11.43 -23.38 -4.66
N ASN A 199 -10.37 -23.47 -3.88
CA ASN A 199 -10.28 -22.91 -2.53
C ASN A 199 -9.38 -21.67 -2.43
N MET A 200 -8.96 -21.09 -3.54
CA MET A 200 -8.06 -19.94 -3.56
C MET A 200 -8.83 -18.63 -3.53
N ILE A 201 -8.39 -17.70 -2.67
CA ILE A 201 -8.92 -16.34 -2.55
C ILE A 201 -7.86 -15.34 -3.01
N VAL A 202 -8.28 -14.35 -3.78
CA VAL A 202 -7.46 -13.18 -4.14
C VAL A 202 -7.73 -12.04 -3.17
N VAL A 203 -6.69 -11.51 -2.55
CA VAL A 203 -6.72 -10.24 -1.81
C VAL A 203 -6.15 -9.16 -2.72
N SER A 204 -7.02 -8.38 -3.33
CA SER A 204 -6.66 -7.28 -4.24
C SER A 204 -6.62 -5.98 -3.45
N ASP A 205 -5.43 -5.44 -3.17
CA ASP A 205 -5.26 -4.15 -2.50
C ASP A 205 -5.25 -3.02 -3.53
N GLU A 206 -6.37 -2.31 -3.61
CA GLU A 206 -6.62 -1.26 -4.59
C GLU A 206 -6.62 0.15 -3.94
N ILE A 207 -5.95 0.30 -2.80
CA ILE A 207 -5.93 1.56 -2.02
C ILE A 207 -5.44 2.77 -2.81
N TYR A 208 -4.68 2.57 -3.89
CA TYR A 208 -4.16 3.62 -4.76
C TYR A 208 -4.97 3.83 -6.04
N GLU A 209 -6.16 3.24 -6.21
CA GLU A 209 -6.95 3.30 -7.45
C GLU A 209 -7.15 4.71 -8.00
N HIS A 210 -7.33 5.71 -7.12
CA HIS A 210 -7.52 7.12 -7.50
C HIS A 210 -6.20 7.86 -7.79
N ILE A 211 -5.05 7.24 -7.51
CA ILE A 211 -3.71 7.74 -7.87
C ILE A 211 -3.17 6.79 -8.94
N ASN A 212 -3.84 6.78 -10.07
CA ASN A 212 -3.59 5.95 -11.24
C ASN A 212 -3.50 6.83 -12.47
N TYR A 213 -2.39 6.74 -13.18
CA TYR A 213 -2.07 7.61 -14.32
C TYR A 213 -2.40 6.97 -15.68
N THR A 214 -2.89 5.72 -15.69
CA THR A 214 -3.23 5.00 -16.92
C THR A 214 -4.61 5.38 -17.48
N GLY A 215 -5.39 6.15 -16.72
CA GLY A 215 -6.74 6.61 -17.10
C GLY A 215 -7.88 5.68 -16.69
N ALA A 216 -7.62 4.40 -16.42
CA ALA A 216 -8.61 3.45 -15.94
C ALA A 216 -7.99 2.51 -14.88
N HIS A 217 -8.75 2.25 -13.82
CA HIS A 217 -8.39 1.22 -12.84
C HIS A 217 -9.03 -0.12 -13.23
N MET A 218 -8.25 -1.19 -13.13
CA MET A 218 -8.69 -2.55 -13.42
C MET A 218 -8.71 -3.37 -12.14
N SER A 219 -9.89 -3.91 -11.80
CA SER A 219 -10.07 -4.81 -10.65
C SER A 219 -10.13 -6.27 -11.11
N ILE A 220 -9.29 -7.13 -10.56
CA ILE A 220 -9.28 -8.55 -10.89
C ILE A 220 -10.63 -9.24 -10.59
N GLY A 221 -11.37 -8.74 -9.60
CA GLY A 221 -12.72 -9.22 -9.28
C GLY A 221 -13.76 -8.99 -10.36
N ALA A 222 -13.48 -8.15 -11.37
CA ALA A 222 -14.41 -7.86 -12.47
C ALA A 222 -14.38 -8.93 -13.59
N PHE A 223 -13.38 -9.81 -13.60
CA PHE A 223 -13.37 -10.92 -14.57
C PHE A 223 -14.46 -11.95 -14.24
N PRO A 224 -15.02 -12.62 -15.28
CA PRO A 224 -16.04 -13.64 -15.07
C PRO A 224 -15.60 -14.71 -14.07
N GLY A 225 -16.44 -14.98 -13.07
CA GLY A 225 -16.16 -15.97 -12.01
C GLY A 225 -15.26 -15.50 -10.88
N MET A 226 -14.65 -14.30 -10.98
CA MET A 226 -13.69 -13.82 -9.98
C MET A 226 -14.32 -13.07 -8.79
N LEU A 227 -15.54 -12.53 -8.92
CA LEU A 227 -16.17 -11.77 -7.83
C LEU A 227 -16.30 -12.58 -6.52
N GLU A 228 -16.67 -13.87 -6.64
CA GLU A 228 -16.80 -14.79 -5.50
C GLU A 228 -15.44 -15.38 -5.03
N ARG A 229 -14.35 -15.01 -5.70
CA ARG A 229 -12.98 -15.41 -5.37
C ARG A 229 -12.11 -14.25 -4.91
N THR A 230 -12.64 -13.02 -4.96
CA THR A 230 -11.86 -11.81 -4.70
C THR A 230 -12.38 -11.07 -3.47
N VAL A 231 -11.44 -10.61 -2.65
CA VAL A 231 -11.66 -9.56 -1.66
C VAL A 231 -10.97 -8.31 -2.17
N THR A 232 -11.75 -7.31 -2.51
CA THR A 232 -11.23 -6.01 -2.92
C THR A 232 -11.07 -5.14 -1.69
N VAL A 233 -9.82 -4.79 -1.37
CA VAL A 233 -9.46 -3.91 -0.25
C VAL A 233 -9.26 -2.50 -0.77
N ASN A 234 -9.88 -1.53 -0.10
CA ASN A 234 -9.76 -0.13 -0.46
C ASN A 234 -9.90 0.78 0.78
N GLY A 235 -9.93 2.09 0.59
CA GLY A 235 -10.11 3.04 1.70
C GLY A 235 -9.82 4.49 1.31
N MET A 236 -9.91 5.35 2.31
CA MET A 236 -9.88 6.80 2.13
C MET A 236 -8.48 7.41 2.26
N ALA A 237 -7.50 6.62 2.73
CA ALA A 237 -6.21 7.13 3.18
C ALA A 237 -5.41 7.85 2.08
N LYS A 238 -5.47 7.37 0.81
CA LYS A 238 -4.57 7.80 -0.26
C LYS A 238 -5.24 8.79 -1.21
N GLY A 239 -6.22 8.37 -1.98
CA GLY A 239 -6.90 9.23 -2.95
C GLY A 239 -7.64 10.44 -2.34
N PHE A 240 -7.95 10.38 -1.06
CA PHE A 240 -8.67 11.46 -0.35
C PHE A 240 -7.82 12.18 0.71
N ALA A 241 -6.52 11.87 0.79
CA ALA A 241 -5.60 12.44 1.80
C ALA A 241 -6.15 12.30 3.24
N MET A 242 -6.60 11.10 3.61
CA MET A 242 -7.25 10.80 4.88
C MET A 242 -6.49 9.75 5.70
N THR A 243 -5.16 9.77 5.70
CA THR A 243 -4.36 8.76 6.41
C THR A 243 -4.65 8.71 7.90
N GLY A 244 -4.77 9.86 8.56
CA GLY A 244 -5.06 10.00 9.99
C GLY A 244 -6.51 9.68 10.38
N TRP A 245 -7.46 9.65 9.44
CA TRP A 245 -8.87 9.35 9.71
C TRP A 245 -9.13 7.86 9.92
N ARG A 246 -8.20 6.99 9.48
CA ARG A 246 -8.26 5.55 9.67
C ARG A 246 -9.52 4.90 9.11
N VAL A 247 -9.86 5.12 7.85
CA VAL A 247 -10.98 4.45 7.18
C VAL A 247 -10.48 3.60 6.02
N GLY A 248 -10.74 2.30 6.11
CA GLY A 248 -10.61 1.33 5.03
C GLY A 248 -11.87 0.49 4.94
N TYR A 249 -12.04 -0.24 3.87
CA TYR A 249 -13.17 -1.13 3.67
C TYR A 249 -12.83 -2.26 2.70
N ILE A 250 -13.65 -3.30 2.74
CA ILE A 250 -13.61 -4.39 1.77
C ILE A 250 -14.97 -4.56 1.10
N GLY A 251 -14.91 -5.05 -0.16
CA GLY A 251 -15.97 -5.80 -0.79
C GLY A 251 -15.53 -7.26 -0.91
N ALA A 252 -16.33 -8.21 -0.47
CA ALA A 252 -15.93 -9.61 -0.38
C ALA A 252 -17.11 -10.56 -0.60
N PRO A 253 -16.87 -11.86 -0.91
CA PRO A 253 -17.90 -12.87 -0.83
C PRO A 253 -18.61 -12.82 0.52
N LEU A 254 -19.93 -13.00 0.55
CA LEU A 254 -20.75 -12.77 1.74
C LEU A 254 -20.29 -13.59 2.97
N TRP A 255 -19.85 -14.82 2.75
CA TRP A 255 -19.32 -15.67 3.83
C TRP A 255 -18.06 -15.06 4.47
N LEU A 256 -17.19 -14.48 3.67
CA LEU A 256 -15.93 -13.87 4.13
C LEU A 256 -16.18 -12.50 4.77
N ALA A 257 -17.08 -11.68 4.20
CA ALA A 257 -17.51 -10.43 4.83
C ALA A 257 -18.07 -10.68 6.25
N LYS A 258 -18.90 -11.72 6.43
CA LYS A 258 -19.40 -12.14 7.75
C LYS A 258 -18.30 -12.60 8.70
N ALA A 259 -17.30 -13.33 8.19
CA ALA A 259 -16.15 -13.76 8.99
C ALA A 259 -15.28 -12.55 9.43
N CYS A 260 -14.98 -11.63 8.52
CA CYS A 260 -14.26 -10.40 8.83
C CYS A 260 -15.00 -9.53 9.84
N ASN A 261 -16.32 -9.40 9.70
CA ASN A 261 -17.15 -8.67 10.66
C ASN A 261 -17.10 -9.31 12.07
N LYS A 262 -17.12 -10.65 12.15
CA LYS A 262 -16.99 -11.39 13.41
C LYS A 262 -15.64 -11.13 14.08
N ILE A 263 -14.54 -11.21 13.35
CA ILE A 263 -13.18 -10.93 13.82
C ILE A 263 -13.08 -9.49 14.31
N GLN A 264 -13.51 -8.53 13.49
CA GLN A 264 -13.47 -7.10 13.83
C GLN A 264 -14.23 -6.80 15.13
N GLY A 265 -15.39 -7.45 15.33
CA GLY A 265 -16.17 -7.31 16.55
C GLY A 265 -15.44 -7.71 17.82
N GLN A 266 -14.46 -8.63 17.73
CA GLN A 266 -13.64 -9.08 18.87
C GLN A 266 -12.39 -8.22 19.10
N PHE A 267 -11.81 -7.64 18.02
CA PHE A 267 -10.57 -6.87 18.13
C PHE A 267 -10.79 -5.40 18.45
N THR A 268 -11.62 -4.71 17.66
CA THR A 268 -11.74 -3.25 17.69
C THR A 268 -13.17 -2.76 17.77
N SER A 269 -14.16 -3.64 17.57
CA SER A 269 -15.51 -3.22 17.27
C SER A 269 -15.57 -2.41 15.96
N ALA A 270 -16.40 -1.36 15.90
CA ALA A 270 -16.59 -0.55 14.71
C ALA A 270 -15.48 0.48 14.50
N ASN A 271 -15.37 0.96 13.28
CA ASN A 271 -14.60 2.16 12.92
C ASN A 271 -15.28 3.42 13.51
N CYS A 272 -14.49 4.48 13.75
CA CYS A 272 -14.97 5.77 14.26
C CYS A 272 -16.18 6.30 13.46
N SER A 273 -17.30 6.56 14.16
CA SER A 273 -18.55 7.01 13.57
C SER A 273 -18.43 8.34 12.80
N ILE A 274 -17.67 9.30 13.34
CA ILE A 274 -17.44 10.60 12.67
C ILE A 274 -16.62 10.43 11.40
N ALA A 275 -15.60 9.57 11.42
CA ALA A 275 -14.82 9.25 10.23
C ALA A 275 -15.67 8.53 9.16
N GLN A 276 -16.64 7.70 9.55
CA GLN A 276 -17.60 7.10 8.64
C GLN A 276 -18.50 8.15 7.97
N ARG A 277 -18.96 9.18 8.69
CA ARG A 277 -19.78 10.27 8.12
C ARG A 277 -18.99 11.12 7.14
N ALA A 278 -17.71 11.42 7.45
CA ALA A 278 -16.79 12.07 6.51
C ALA A 278 -16.59 11.23 5.24
N THR A 279 -16.46 9.92 5.40
CA THR A 279 -16.31 8.98 4.28
C THR A 279 -17.56 8.95 3.40
N LEU A 280 -18.75 8.92 3.99
CA LEU A 280 -20.00 9.01 3.23
C LEU A 280 -20.04 10.29 2.39
N THR A 281 -19.68 11.44 3.00
CA THR A 281 -19.59 12.70 2.27
C THR A 281 -18.61 12.62 1.09
N ALA A 282 -17.43 12.02 1.30
CA ALA A 282 -16.44 11.86 0.24
C ALA A 282 -16.95 11.02 -0.93
N LEU A 283 -17.58 9.87 -0.65
CA LEU A 283 -18.03 8.91 -1.67
C LEU A 283 -19.30 9.37 -2.43
N THR A 284 -20.07 10.29 -1.85
CA THR A 284 -21.29 10.85 -2.46
C THR A 284 -21.09 12.24 -3.06
N SER A 285 -19.88 12.79 -2.98
CA SER A 285 -19.50 14.07 -3.56
C SER A 285 -18.72 13.91 -4.86
N ASP A 286 -18.42 15.03 -5.52
CA ASP A 286 -17.58 15.06 -6.71
C ASP A 286 -16.11 14.67 -6.38
N LEU A 287 -15.49 13.91 -7.27
CA LEU A 287 -14.09 13.48 -7.17
C LEU A 287 -13.09 14.53 -7.70
N GLY A 288 -13.52 15.76 -8.00
CA GLY A 288 -12.67 16.83 -8.53
C GLY A 288 -11.38 17.02 -7.72
N PRO A 289 -11.45 17.25 -6.40
CA PRO A 289 -10.25 17.41 -5.57
C PRO A 289 -9.28 16.22 -5.63
N THR A 290 -9.81 15.01 -5.66
CA THR A 290 -9.01 13.77 -5.77
C THR A 290 -8.31 13.69 -7.13
N LYS A 291 -8.99 14.04 -8.21
CA LYS A 291 -8.42 14.09 -9.56
C LYS A 291 -7.32 15.15 -9.69
N GLU A 292 -7.50 16.32 -9.08
CA GLU A 292 -6.47 17.37 -9.08
C GLU A 292 -5.22 16.94 -8.31
N MET A 293 -5.36 16.25 -7.17
CA MET A 293 -4.22 15.66 -6.46
C MET A 293 -3.49 14.63 -7.33
N ALA A 294 -4.21 13.76 -8.04
CA ALA A 294 -3.61 12.78 -8.94
C ALA A 294 -2.84 13.43 -10.10
N LYS A 295 -3.36 14.52 -10.69
CA LYS A 295 -2.65 15.31 -11.71
C LYS A 295 -1.35 15.91 -11.18
N GLU A 296 -1.37 16.44 -9.96
CA GLU A 296 -0.16 17.00 -9.35
C GLU A 296 0.86 15.90 -9.06
N TYR A 297 0.45 14.72 -8.59
CA TYR A 297 1.36 13.59 -8.44
C TYR A 297 1.94 13.12 -9.77
N LEU A 298 1.15 13.12 -10.85
CA LEU A 298 1.66 12.81 -12.19
C LEU A 298 2.75 13.81 -12.63
N ARG A 299 2.53 15.10 -12.42
CA ARG A 299 3.51 16.15 -12.71
C ARG A 299 4.81 15.96 -11.92
N ARG A 300 4.69 15.63 -10.61
CA ARG A 300 5.86 15.38 -9.75
C ARG A 300 6.58 14.10 -10.15
N ARG A 301 5.86 13.04 -10.55
CA ARG A 301 6.46 11.83 -11.10
C ARG A 301 7.36 12.14 -12.27
N ASP A 302 6.85 12.90 -13.24
CA ASP A 302 7.61 13.25 -14.44
C ASP A 302 8.87 14.08 -14.13
N LEU A 303 8.73 15.04 -13.20
CA LEU A 303 9.86 15.80 -12.69
C LEU A 303 10.91 14.90 -12.02
N VAL A 304 10.48 14.06 -11.07
CA VAL A 304 11.39 13.19 -10.32
C VAL A 304 12.07 12.18 -11.22
N LYS A 305 11.37 11.66 -12.26
CA LYS A 305 11.98 10.75 -13.25
C LYS A 305 13.18 11.41 -13.94
N VAL A 306 13.01 12.63 -14.43
CA VAL A 306 14.10 13.38 -15.08
C VAL A 306 15.28 13.57 -14.12
N LEU A 307 15.00 13.91 -12.86
CA LEU A 307 16.07 14.15 -11.87
C LEU A 307 16.79 12.86 -11.46
N LEU A 308 16.06 11.72 -11.34
CA LEU A 308 16.66 10.43 -11.00
C LEU A 308 17.52 9.88 -12.15
N ASP A 309 17.13 10.12 -13.40
CA ASP A 309 17.93 9.71 -14.59
C ASP A 309 19.29 10.41 -14.66
N GLU A 310 19.46 11.52 -13.96
CA GLU A 310 20.74 12.19 -13.81
C GLU A 310 21.66 11.57 -12.75
N ILE A 311 21.20 10.59 -11.96
CA ILE A 311 22.01 9.88 -10.97
C ILE A 311 22.58 8.61 -11.61
N PRO A 312 23.89 8.55 -11.90
CA PRO A 312 24.49 7.38 -12.51
C PRO A 312 24.30 6.13 -11.60
N GLY A 313 23.85 5.03 -12.19
CA GLY A 313 23.69 3.76 -11.47
C GLY A 313 22.29 3.53 -10.88
N PHE A 314 21.38 4.52 -10.94
CA PHE A 314 19.98 4.28 -10.64
C PHE A 314 19.28 3.69 -11.87
N LYS A 315 18.65 2.52 -11.71
CA LYS A 315 17.80 1.91 -12.74
C LYS A 315 16.35 1.99 -12.25
N THR A 316 15.53 2.80 -12.94
CA THR A 316 14.13 3.08 -12.53
C THR A 316 13.15 2.54 -13.57
N ASN A 317 12.04 1.93 -13.11
CA ASN A 317 10.85 1.80 -13.93
C ASN A 317 10.13 3.16 -14.06
N MET A 318 9.05 3.21 -14.83
CA MET A 318 8.18 4.38 -14.92
C MET A 318 6.89 4.12 -14.14
N PRO A 319 6.73 4.68 -12.93
CA PRO A 319 5.53 4.47 -12.14
C PRO A 319 4.26 4.89 -12.88
N GLN A 320 3.25 4.04 -12.92
CA GLN A 320 1.98 4.31 -13.57
C GLN A 320 0.87 4.63 -12.57
N GLY A 321 1.18 4.59 -11.26
CA GLY A 321 0.29 4.93 -10.17
C GLY A 321 1.02 5.08 -8.84
N ALA A 322 0.25 5.26 -7.76
CA ALA A 322 0.76 5.62 -6.43
C ALA A 322 1.63 6.89 -6.47
N PHE A 323 2.56 7.05 -5.55
CA PHE A 323 3.47 8.22 -5.50
C PHE A 323 4.88 7.81 -5.05
N TYR A 324 5.42 6.72 -5.67
CA TYR A 324 6.74 6.18 -5.35
C TYR A 324 7.58 5.93 -6.59
N PHE A 325 8.90 6.13 -6.45
CA PHE A 325 9.92 5.50 -7.26
C PHE A 325 10.60 4.39 -6.49
N PHE A 326 11.01 3.34 -7.21
CA PHE A 326 11.65 2.18 -6.62
C PHE A 326 12.87 1.74 -7.45
N PRO A 327 13.93 2.59 -7.52
CA PRO A 327 15.11 2.29 -8.31
C PRO A 327 15.88 1.08 -7.76
N ASP A 328 16.39 0.25 -8.67
CA ASP A 328 17.50 -0.65 -8.41
C ASP A 328 18.78 0.18 -8.26
N VAL A 329 19.49 -0.03 -7.18
CA VAL A 329 20.71 0.71 -6.79
C VAL A 329 21.93 -0.19 -6.65
N SER A 330 21.84 -1.43 -7.12
CA SER A 330 22.90 -2.44 -7.00
C SER A 330 24.22 -2.00 -7.64
N ALA A 331 24.20 -1.05 -8.56
CA ALA A 331 25.40 -0.44 -9.15
C ALA A 331 26.30 0.30 -8.14
N TYR A 332 25.81 0.53 -6.93
CA TYR A 332 26.60 1.12 -5.83
C TYR A 332 27.23 0.06 -4.91
N PHE A 333 26.85 -1.20 -5.00
CA PHE A 333 27.41 -2.25 -4.14
C PHE A 333 28.88 -2.48 -4.46
N GLY A 334 29.70 -2.53 -3.42
CA GLY A 334 31.16 -2.60 -3.48
C GLY A 334 31.85 -1.24 -3.63
N LYS A 335 31.11 -0.14 -3.87
CA LYS A 335 31.69 1.20 -3.98
C LYS A 335 31.98 1.81 -2.61
N SER A 336 33.01 2.70 -2.57
CA SER A 336 33.45 3.37 -1.35
C SER A 336 33.78 4.83 -1.60
N ASP A 337 33.60 5.67 -0.56
CA ASP A 337 34.10 7.05 -0.53
C ASP A 337 35.47 7.18 0.16
N GLY A 338 36.10 6.03 0.52
CA GLY A 338 37.36 5.94 1.26
C GLY A 338 37.18 5.78 2.77
N THR A 339 35.98 5.98 3.30
CA THR A 339 35.62 5.77 4.72
C THR A 339 34.51 4.73 4.87
N THR A 340 33.53 4.74 4.01
CA THR A 340 32.37 3.84 4.03
C THR A 340 32.31 3.06 2.72
N THR A 341 32.20 1.73 2.81
CA THR A 341 31.92 0.86 1.65
C THR A 341 30.44 0.44 1.70
N ILE A 342 29.76 0.49 0.58
CA ILE A 342 28.35 0.16 0.42
C ILE A 342 28.23 -1.31 0.01
N ASN A 343 27.70 -2.19 0.87
CA ASN A 343 27.54 -3.60 0.57
C ASN A 343 26.13 -3.97 0.10
N ASP A 344 25.13 -3.18 0.48
CA ASP A 344 23.72 -3.42 0.18
C ASP A 344 22.90 -2.12 0.17
N ALA A 345 21.60 -2.25 -0.10
CA ALA A 345 20.68 -1.10 -0.14
C ALA A 345 20.39 -0.52 1.26
N ASP A 346 20.55 -1.29 2.33
CA ASP A 346 20.36 -0.81 3.71
C ASP A 346 21.47 0.17 4.07
N GLU A 347 22.73 -0.21 3.78
CA GLU A 347 23.88 0.68 3.96
C GLU A 347 23.81 1.90 3.06
N LEU A 348 23.35 1.74 1.80
CA LEU A 348 23.14 2.88 0.92
C LEU A 348 22.08 3.85 1.43
N ALA A 349 20.96 3.34 1.96
CA ALA A 349 19.91 4.19 2.54
C ALA A 349 20.41 4.97 3.77
N LEU A 350 21.24 4.36 4.60
CA LEU A 350 21.91 5.02 5.72
C LEU A 350 22.92 6.06 5.24
N TYR A 351 23.74 5.71 4.24
CA TYR A 351 24.70 6.63 3.64
C TYR A 351 24.00 7.89 3.06
N ILE A 352 22.87 7.70 2.36
CA ILE A 352 22.06 8.80 1.86
C ILE A 352 21.53 9.67 3.01
N LEU A 353 21.04 9.06 4.10
CA LEU A 353 20.56 9.82 5.25
C LEU A 353 21.67 10.65 5.90
N GLU A 354 22.87 10.08 6.06
CA GLU A 354 23.99 10.72 6.74
C GLU A 354 24.69 11.77 5.88
N ASN A 355 24.86 11.52 4.60
CA ASN A 355 25.66 12.37 3.70
C ASN A 355 24.82 13.29 2.81
N ALA A 356 23.54 12.99 2.61
CA ALA A 356 22.63 13.81 1.81
C ALA A 356 21.49 14.42 2.65
N GLN A 357 21.33 14.06 3.92
CA GLN A 357 20.21 14.45 4.78
C GLN A 357 18.85 14.16 4.13
N VAL A 358 18.74 13.05 3.42
CA VAL A 358 17.50 12.57 2.79
C VAL A 358 17.16 11.19 3.34
N SER A 359 15.92 11.00 3.82
CA SER A 359 15.48 9.68 4.27
C SER A 359 14.70 8.97 3.16
N VAL A 360 15.14 7.75 2.83
CA VAL A 360 14.51 6.81 1.89
C VAL A 360 14.22 5.50 2.62
N VAL A 361 13.55 4.54 1.99
CA VAL A 361 13.30 3.21 2.60
C VAL A 361 14.01 2.12 1.81
N THR A 362 14.68 1.22 2.51
CA THR A 362 15.35 0.06 1.90
C THR A 362 14.36 -0.89 1.23
N GLY A 363 14.77 -1.47 0.11
CA GLY A 363 13.96 -2.38 -0.70
C GLY A 363 13.82 -3.78 -0.11
N GLY A 364 14.73 -4.20 0.78
CA GLY A 364 14.67 -5.50 1.44
C GLY A 364 13.35 -5.75 2.16
N ALA A 365 12.82 -4.72 2.84
CA ALA A 365 11.52 -4.78 3.50
C ALA A 365 10.32 -4.96 2.56
N PHE A 366 10.49 -4.69 1.27
CA PHE A 366 9.49 -4.88 0.23
C PHE A 366 9.72 -6.15 -0.61
N GLY A 367 10.69 -6.98 -0.20
CA GLY A 367 11.07 -8.20 -0.92
C GLY A 367 12.01 -7.98 -2.12
N ALA A 368 12.64 -6.81 -2.26
CA ALA A 368 13.57 -6.48 -3.34
C ALA A 368 14.85 -5.81 -2.80
N PRO A 369 15.82 -6.58 -2.31
CA PRO A 369 16.98 -6.10 -1.55
C PRO A 369 17.93 -5.20 -2.35
N ASN A 370 17.83 -5.17 -3.68
CA ASN A 370 18.64 -4.32 -4.53
C ASN A 370 18.07 -2.91 -4.74
N CYS A 371 16.90 -2.63 -4.18
CA CYS A 371 16.17 -1.39 -4.45
C CYS A 371 16.10 -0.49 -3.20
N ILE A 372 15.74 0.78 -3.44
CA ILE A 372 15.28 1.72 -2.40
C ILE A 372 13.97 2.36 -2.83
N ARG A 373 13.11 2.72 -1.87
CA ARG A 373 11.86 3.44 -2.16
C ARG A 373 11.99 4.92 -1.84
N LEU A 374 11.61 5.77 -2.79
CA LEU A 374 11.45 7.22 -2.64
C LEU A 374 9.98 7.59 -2.86
N SER A 375 9.38 8.33 -1.91
CA SER A 375 8.06 8.94 -2.09
C SER A 375 8.19 10.29 -2.78
N TYR A 376 7.37 10.57 -3.80
CA TYR A 376 7.26 11.92 -4.37
C TYR A 376 6.01 12.68 -3.88
N ALA A 377 5.40 12.22 -2.80
CA ALA A 377 4.40 12.97 -2.05
C ALA A 377 5.08 14.01 -1.13
N ALA A 378 5.73 14.99 -1.74
CA ALA A 378 6.44 16.09 -1.09
C ALA A 378 6.40 17.34 -1.99
N SER A 379 6.77 18.50 -1.46
CA SER A 379 6.84 19.72 -2.26
C SER A 379 7.85 19.59 -3.42
N GLU A 380 7.62 20.28 -4.53
CA GLU A 380 8.59 20.29 -5.64
C GLU A 380 9.97 20.78 -5.19
N GLU A 381 10.02 21.75 -4.30
CA GLU A 381 11.26 22.27 -3.73
C GLU A 381 12.02 21.18 -2.97
N ASP A 382 11.32 20.44 -2.08
CA ASP A 382 11.93 19.33 -1.33
C ASP A 382 12.42 18.22 -2.27
N LEU A 383 11.64 17.88 -3.30
CA LEU A 383 12.01 16.86 -4.27
C LEU A 383 13.29 17.24 -5.04
N ARG A 384 13.39 18.47 -5.53
CA ARG A 384 14.60 18.96 -6.21
C ARG A 384 15.80 19.00 -5.29
N ASN A 385 15.63 19.52 -4.09
CA ASN A 385 16.70 19.61 -3.11
C ASN A 385 17.19 18.22 -2.68
N ALA A 386 16.28 17.30 -2.36
CA ALA A 386 16.61 15.93 -1.96
C ALA A 386 17.42 15.21 -3.05
N ILE A 387 16.95 15.22 -4.29
CA ILE A 387 17.62 14.50 -5.39
C ILE A 387 18.97 15.15 -5.72
N SER A 388 19.08 16.48 -5.67
CA SER A 388 20.35 17.18 -5.84
C SER A 388 21.37 16.81 -4.74
N GLN A 389 20.93 16.77 -3.46
CA GLN A 389 21.78 16.36 -2.34
C GLN A 389 22.22 14.89 -2.47
N MET A 390 21.30 13.98 -2.84
CA MET A 390 21.62 12.58 -3.13
C MET A 390 22.66 12.46 -4.25
N LYS A 391 22.49 13.17 -5.37
CA LYS A 391 23.43 13.17 -6.50
C LYS A 391 24.84 13.56 -6.07
N VAL A 392 24.96 14.62 -5.25
CA VAL A 392 26.26 15.09 -4.73
C VAL A 392 26.89 14.07 -3.77
N ALA A 393 26.13 13.47 -2.89
CA ALA A 393 26.62 12.47 -1.94
C ALA A 393 27.07 11.19 -2.68
N LEU A 394 26.24 10.68 -3.57
CA LEU A 394 26.49 9.44 -4.31
C LEU A 394 27.66 9.56 -5.30
N ALA A 395 27.97 10.75 -5.81
CA ALA A 395 29.14 11.00 -6.67
C ALA A 395 30.48 10.77 -5.95
N LYS A 396 30.53 10.71 -4.63
CA LYS A 396 31.73 10.40 -3.84
C LYS A 396 32.05 8.89 -3.84
N LEU A 397 31.06 8.04 -4.09
CA LEU A 397 31.22 6.59 -4.13
C LEU A 397 31.85 6.15 -5.45
N LYS A 398 33.02 5.53 -5.41
CA LYS A 398 33.83 5.11 -6.56
C LYS A 398 34.03 3.59 -6.58
#